data_0fede0ca7c0b5af2484a7cd2b9c143b8
#
_entry.id   0fede0ca7c0b5af2484a7cd2b9c143b8
#
_cell.length_a   1.000
_cell.length_b   1.000
_cell.length_c   1.000
_cell.angle_alpha   90.00
_cell.angle_beta   90.00
_cell.angle_gamma   90.00
#
_symmetry.space_group_name_H-M   'P 1'
#
loop_
_entity.id
_entity.type
_entity.pdbx_description
1 polymer ?
#
loop_
_entity_poly.entity_id
_entity_poly.type
_entity_poly.pdbx_seq_one_letter_code
_entity_poly.pdbx_strand_id
1 'polypeptide(L)'
;MVYIINMNTILNALAEPNRLQIVELLRDGSLTVGEITDKLGMNQPQVSKHLRVLSEAGLVEVQPIANRRYYKLKAEPLKEMNEWVQSFQKLWEDRFDRLDDYLQELQRKKKNKRSE
;
A
#
# COMPACT_ATOMS: atom_id res chain seq x y z
N MET A 1 -11.66 -3.43 17.70
CA MET A 1 -11.00 -2.25 18.29
C MET A 1 -9.51 -2.21 18.10
N VAL A 2 -8.82 -3.33 18.27
CA VAL A 2 -7.36 -3.38 18.03
C VAL A 2 -7.02 -3.01 16.58
N TYR A 3 -7.84 -3.44 15.62
CA TYR A 3 -7.69 -3.10 14.20
C TYR A 3 -7.74 -1.60 13.92
N ILE A 4 -8.65 -0.88 14.59
CA ILE A 4 -8.83 0.55 14.33
C ILE A 4 -7.61 1.35 14.81
N ILE A 5 -7.04 0.98 15.97
CA ILE A 5 -5.88 1.66 16.54
C ILE A 5 -4.66 1.44 15.65
N ASN A 6 -4.40 0.20 15.25
CA ASN A 6 -3.29 -0.13 14.36
C ASN A 6 -3.45 0.51 12.99
N MET A 7 -4.66 0.52 12.47
CA MET A 7 -4.95 1.10 11.16
C MET A 7 -4.72 2.61 11.15
N ASN A 8 -5.14 3.32 12.20
CA ASN A 8 -4.88 4.75 12.32
C ASN A 8 -3.38 5.07 12.32
N THR A 9 -2.60 4.29 13.06
CA THR A 9 -1.15 4.44 13.11
C THR A 9 -0.52 4.23 11.73
N ILE A 10 -0.93 3.18 11.04
CA ILE A 10 -0.45 2.85 9.70
C ILE A 10 -0.82 3.96 8.71
N LEU A 11 -2.09 4.38 8.70
CA LEU A 11 -2.57 5.40 7.78
C LEU A 11 -1.92 6.75 8.02
N ASN A 12 -1.73 7.13 9.30
CA ASN A 12 -1.04 8.37 9.64
C ASN A 12 0.39 8.36 9.15
N ALA A 13 1.09 7.25 9.31
CA ALA A 13 2.47 7.13 8.83
C ALA A 13 2.55 7.25 7.31
N LEU A 14 1.58 6.70 6.59
CA LEU A 14 1.54 6.73 5.13
C LEU A 14 1.00 8.05 4.56
N ALA A 15 0.32 8.85 5.36
CA ALA A 15 -0.34 10.07 4.88
C ALA A 15 0.64 11.19 4.50
N GLU A 16 1.88 11.11 4.93
CA GLU A 16 2.89 12.09 4.56
C GLU A 16 3.55 11.67 3.23
N PRO A 17 3.59 12.57 2.21
CA PRO A 17 4.04 12.19 0.86
C PRO A 17 5.44 11.59 0.79
N ASN A 18 6.38 12.09 1.56
CA ASN A 18 7.74 11.58 1.55
C ASN A 18 7.83 10.18 2.14
N ARG A 19 7.05 9.91 3.18
CA ARG A 19 7.00 8.57 3.77
C ARG A 19 6.36 7.57 2.81
N LEU A 20 5.31 8.00 2.10
CA LEU A 20 4.68 7.15 1.09
C LEU A 20 5.67 6.81 -0.02
N GLN A 21 6.48 7.77 -0.46
CA GLN A 21 7.51 7.54 -1.46
C GLN A 21 8.56 6.53 -0.98
N ILE A 22 8.95 6.60 0.29
CA ILE A 22 9.90 5.65 0.87
C ILE A 22 9.32 4.24 0.85
N VAL A 23 8.06 4.08 1.26
CA VAL A 23 7.38 2.79 1.24
C VAL A 23 7.31 2.23 -0.18
N GLU A 24 6.95 3.06 -1.16
CA GLU A 24 6.93 2.65 -2.56
C GLU A 24 8.30 2.18 -3.04
N LEU A 25 9.35 2.91 -2.63
CA LEU A 25 10.71 2.58 -3.01
C LEU A 25 11.17 1.24 -2.43
N LEU A 26 10.75 0.92 -1.22
CA LEU A 26 11.12 -0.32 -0.54
C LEU A 26 10.32 -1.55 -0.99
N ARG A 27 9.36 -1.34 -1.88
CA ARG A 27 8.52 -2.44 -2.41
C ARG A 27 9.36 -3.54 -3.05
N ASP A 28 10.39 -3.16 -3.77
CA ASP A 28 11.19 -4.08 -4.56
C ASP A 28 12.39 -4.67 -3.81
N GLY A 29 12.60 -4.27 -2.58
CA GLY A 29 13.68 -4.81 -1.77
C GLY A 29 14.19 -3.81 -0.74
N SER A 30 15.09 -4.29 0.13
CA SER A 30 15.68 -3.48 1.18
C SER A 30 16.70 -2.51 0.62
N LEU A 31 16.78 -1.32 1.24
CA LEU A 31 17.71 -0.27 0.86
C LEU A 31 18.34 0.34 2.10
N THR A 32 19.54 0.88 1.94
CA THR A 32 20.20 1.68 2.98
C THR A 32 19.66 3.11 2.97
N VAL A 33 19.88 3.85 4.06
CA VAL A 33 19.51 5.28 4.13
C VAL A 33 20.14 6.06 2.97
N GLY A 34 21.41 5.80 2.68
CA GLY A 34 22.11 6.46 1.57
C GLY A 34 21.45 6.21 0.22
N GLU A 35 21.08 4.97 -0.04
CA GLU A 35 20.40 4.60 -1.29
C GLU A 35 19.02 5.29 -1.41
N ILE A 36 18.26 5.33 -0.31
CA ILE A 36 16.98 6.02 -0.28
C ILE A 36 17.17 7.51 -0.54
N THR A 37 18.14 8.12 0.14
CA THR A 37 18.48 9.53 0.00
C THR A 37 18.81 9.89 -1.44
N ASP A 38 19.65 9.08 -2.05
CA ASP A 38 20.08 9.30 -3.46
C ASP A 38 18.90 9.17 -4.42
N LYS A 39 18.05 8.18 -4.23
CA LYS A 39 16.92 7.92 -5.13
C LYS A 39 15.83 8.97 -5.03
N LEU A 40 15.60 9.53 -3.83
CA LEU A 40 14.53 10.49 -3.60
C LEU A 40 15.00 11.95 -3.66
N GLY A 41 16.30 12.19 -3.71
CA GLY A 41 16.83 13.56 -3.73
C GLY A 41 16.58 14.32 -2.43
N MET A 42 16.40 13.60 -1.32
CA MET A 42 16.22 14.19 0.01
C MET A 42 17.54 14.23 0.75
N ASN A 43 17.61 14.99 1.84
CA ASN A 43 18.78 14.92 2.70
C ASN A 43 18.65 13.77 3.70
N GLN A 44 19.81 13.29 4.18
CA GLN A 44 19.86 12.12 5.06
C GLN A 44 19.11 12.32 6.39
N PRO A 45 19.20 13.47 7.07
CA PRO A 45 18.45 13.67 8.31
C PRO A 45 16.94 13.57 8.12
N GLN A 46 16.41 14.07 7.01
CA GLN A 46 14.99 13.96 6.69
C GLN A 46 14.57 12.52 6.44
N VAL A 47 15.35 11.78 5.67
CA VAL A 47 15.08 10.36 5.39
C VAL A 47 15.13 9.56 6.69
N SER A 48 16.14 9.79 7.53
CA SER A 48 16.27 9.10 8.82
C SER A 48 15.06 9.36 9.72
N LYS A 49 14.57 10.59 9.75
CA LYS A 49 13.40 10.97 10.53
C LYS A 49 12.14 10.26 10.04
N HIS A 50 11.95 10.20 8.72
CA HIS A 50 10.81 9.50 8.13
C HIS A 50 10.88 7.99 8.36
N LEU A 51 12.06 7.40 8.25
CA LEU A 51 12.26 5.98 8.54
C LEU A 51 11.97 5.66 10.00
N ARG A 52 12.30 6.56 10.90
CA ARG A 52 11.99 6.39 12.32
C ARG A 52 10.48 6.33 12.55
N VAL A 53 9.73 7.26 11.94
CA VAL A 53 8.27 7.26 12.04
C VAL A 53 7.68 5.96 11.46
N LEU A 54 8.19 5.54 10.31
CA LEU A 54 7.75 4.30 9.67
C LEU A 54 8.09 3.07 10.53
N SER A 55 9.24 3.06 11.18
CA SER A 55 9.64 1.98 12.08
C SER A 55 8.74 1.93 13.32
N GLU A 56 8.46 3.09 13.92
CA GLU A 56 7.57 3.18 15.07
C GLU A 56 6.15 2.72 14.75
N ALA A 57 5.71 2.95 13.52
CA ALA A 57 4.40 2.47 13.05
C ALA A 57 4.41 0.99 12.66
N GLY A 58 5.58 0.34 12.68
CA GLY A 58 5.71 -1.07 12.34
C GLY A 58 5.70 -1.37 10.85
N LEU A 59 5.85 -0.34 10.00
CA LEU A 59 5.82 -0.50 8.55
C LEU A 59 7.16 -0.93 7.96
N VAL A 60 8.26 -0.54 8.61
CA VAL A 60 9.60 -0.92 8.16
C VAL A 60 10.37 -1.51 9.33
N GLU A 61 11.36 -2.32 9.01
CA GLU A 61 12.30 -2.83 10.01
C GLU A 61 13.72 -2.66 9.50
N VAL A 62 14.65 -2.58 10.45
CA VAL A 62 16.07 -2.45 10.17
C VAL A 62 16.71 -3.83 10.23
N GLN A 63 17.48 -4.14 9.23
CA GLN A 63 18.27 -5.36 9.18
C GLN A 63 19.74 -4.99 9.04
N PRO A 64 20.54 -5.16 10.11
CA PRO A 64 21.97 -4.89 10.00
C PRO A 64 22.67 -6.02 9.25
N ILE A 65 23.38 -5.67 8.18
CA ILE A 65 24.19 -6.61 7.42
C ILE A 65 25.59 -6.00 7.30
N ALA A 66 26.58 -6.67 7.89
CA ALA A 66 27.94 -6.14 8.00
C ALA A 66 27.93 -4.77 8.69
N ASN A 67 28.50 -3.74 8.09
CA ASN A 67 28.56 -2.39 8.67
C ASN A 67 27.41 -1.49 8.22
N ARG A 68 26.41 -2.05 7.52
CA ARG A 68 25.32 -1.28 6.93
C ARG A 68 23.99 -1.66 7.53
N ARG A 69 23.07 -0.69 7.58
CA ARG A 69 21.71 -0.89 8.00
C ARG A 69 20.80 -0.85 6.78
N TYR A 70 20.10 -1.95 6.55
CA TYR A 70 19.13 -2.05 5.46
C TYR A 70 17.73 -1.92 6.04
N TYR A 71 16.92 -1.12 5.39
CA TYR A 71 15.51 -0.95 5.75
C TYR A 71 14.65 -1.74 4.78
N LYS A 72 13.69 -2.47 5.30
CA LYS A 72 12.77 -3.24 4.47
C LYS A 72 11.35 -3.12 5.00
N LEU A 73 10.37 -3.32 4.12
CA LEU A 73 8.97 -3.32 4.51
C LEU A 73 8.64 -4.54 5.35
N LYS A 74 7.75 -4.34 6.32
CA LYS A 74 7.14 -5.45 7.06
C LYS A 74 5.82 -5.80 6.38
N ALA A 75 5.59 -7.09 6.18
CA ALA A 75 4.39 -7.55 5.50
C ALA A 75 3.11 -7.40 6.34
N GLU A 76 3.23 -7.53 7.67
CA GLU A 76 2.09 -7.58 8.57
C GLU A 76 1.15 -6.38 8.49
N PRO A 77 1.65 -5.12 8.57
CA PRO A 77 0.76 -3.95 8.48
C PRO A 77 0.06 -3.84 7.13
N LEU A 78 0.76 -4.21 6.05
CA LEU A 78 0.18 -4.19 4.71
C LEU A 78 -0.91 -5.25 4.58
N LYS A 79 -0.71 -6.40 5.20
CA LYS A 79 -1.72 -7.46 5.26
C LYS A 79 -2.95 -7.01 6.05
N GLU A 80 -2.75 -6.33 7.17
CA GLU A 80 -3.84 -5.75 7.96
C GLU A 80 -4.63 -4.73 7.16
N MET A 81 -3.94 -3.87 6.40
CA MET A 81 -4.58 -2.92 5.51
C MET A 81 -5.43 -3.62 4.46
N ASN A 82 -4.90 -4.69 3.89
CA ASN A 82 -5.63 -5.47 2.90
C ASN A 82 -6.91 -6.06 3.50
N GLU A 83 -6.83 -6.63 4.70
CA GLU A 83 -7.99 -7.16 5.41
C GLU A 83 -9.02 -6.08 5.71
N TRP A 84 -8.56 -4.89 6.10
CA TRP A 84 -9.45 -3.75 6.33
C TRP A 84 -10.16 -3.33 5.05
N VAL A 85 -9.41 -3.19 3.95
CA VAL A 85 -9.99 -2.85 2.65
C VAL A 85 -10.99 -3.92 2.21
N GLN A 86 -10.64 -5.19 2.40
CA GLN A 86 -11.52 -6.30 2.05
C GLN A 86 -12.83 -6.31 2.86
N SER A 87 -12.82 -5.74 4.06
CA SER A 87 -14.03 -5.65 4.87
C SER A 87 -15.13 -4.80 4.22
N PHE A 88 -14.75 -3.95 3.25
CA PHE A 88 -15.69 -3.16 2.47
C PHE A 88 -16.06 -3.82 1.14
N GLN A 89 -15.75 -5.08 0.99
CA GLN A 89 -15.88 -5.82 -0.28
C GLN A 89 -17.29 -5.75 -0.87
N LYS A 90 -18.32 -5.78 -0.03
CA LYS A 90 -19.70 -5.69 -0.48
C LYS A 90 -20.00 -4.43 -1.29
N LEU A 91 -19.32 -3.32 -0.95
CA LEU A 91 -19.55 -2.05 -1.65
C LEU A 91 -19.18 -2.12 -3.12
N TRP A 92 -18.02 -2.70 -3.43
CA TRP A 92 -17.58 -2.76 -4.83
C TRP A 92 -18.05 -4.04 -5.52
N GLU A 93 -18.28 -5.14 -4.83
CA GLU A 93 -18.86 -6.35 -5.43
C GLU A 93 -20.26 -6.08 -5.95
N ASP A 94 -21.11 -5.44 -5.16
CA ASP A 94 -22.46 -5.07 -5.60
C ASP A 94 -22.42 -4.20 -6.86
N ARG A 95 -21.45 -3.28 -6.94
CA ARG A 95 -21.28 -2.43 -8.11
C ARG A 95 -20.79 -3.22 -9.32
N PHE A 96 -19.85 -4.13 -9.13
CA PHE A 96 -19.35 -4.97 -10.20
C PHE A 96 -20.43 -5.93 -10.71
N ASP A 97 -21.23 -6.49 -9.82
CA ASP A 97 -22.35 -7.35 -10.20
C ASP A 97 -23.37 -6.59 -11.05
N ARG A 98 -23.70 -5.37 -10.67
CA ARG A 98 -24.60 -4.51 -11.46
C ARG A 98 -24.02 -4.18 -12.83
N LEU A 99 -22.74 -3.89 -12.89
CA LEU A 99 -22.06 -3.62 -14.15
C LEU A 99 -22.03 -4.85 -15.03
N ASP A 100 -21.75 -6.02 -14.44
CA ASP A 100 -21.73 -7.29 -15.16
C ASP A 100 -23.10 -7.62 -15.74
N ASP A 101 -24.16 -7.48 -14.94
CA ASP A 101 -25.54 -7.65 -15.38
C ASP A 101 -25.88 -6.72 -16.55
N TYR A 102 -25.48 -5.47 -16.46
CA TYR A 102 -25.69 -4.48 -17.51
C TYR A 102 -24.96 -4.87 -18.80
N LEU A 103 -23.71 -5.31 -18.68
CA LEU A 103 -22.93 -5.75 -19.83
C LEU A 103 -23.51 -6.99 -20.48
N GLN A 104 -24.00 -7.94 -19.68
CA GLN A 104 -24.68 -9.13 -20.19
C GLN A 104 -25.96 -8.76 -20.93
N GLU A 105 -26.73 -7.81 -20.41
CA GLU A 105 -27.94 -7.33 -21.04
C GLU A 105 -27.64 -6.65 -22.39
N LEU A 106 -26.59 -5.85 -22.46
CA LEU A 106 -26.15 -5.23 -23.72
C LEU A 106 -25.74 -6.28 -24.74
N GLN A 107 -25.03 -7.32 -24.33
CA GLN A 107 -24.65 -8.42 -25.22
C GLN A 107 -25.86 -9.19 -25.74
N ARG A 108 -26.85 -9.43 -24.88
CA ARG A 108 -28.08 -10.09 -25.24
C ARG A 108 -28.84 -9.28 -26.28
N LYS A 109 -28.97 -7.98 -26.12
CA LYS A 109 -29.60 -7.08 -27.06
C LYS A 109 -28.87 -7.08 -28.42
N LYS A 110 -27.54 -7.13 -28.37
CA LYS A 110 -26.70 -7.19 -29.56
C LYS A 110 -26.89 -8.50 -30.33
N LYS A 111 -27.02 -9.60 -29.61
CA LYS A 111 -27.30 -10.93 -30.20
C LYS A 111 -28.65 -10.98 -30.88
N ASN A 112 -29.70 -10.41 -30.27
CA ASN A 112 -31.03 -10.35 -30.84
C ASN A 112 -31.07 -9.54 -32.12
N LYS A 113 -30.32 -8.45 -32.22
CA LYS A 113 -30.20 -7.65 -33.44
C LYS A 113 -29.48 -8.40 -34.55
N ARG A 114 -28.56 -9.30 -34.26
CA ARG A 114 -27.81 -10.08 -35.25
C ARG A 114 -28.60 -11.25 -35.79
N SER A 115 -29.60 -11.75 -35.06
CA SER A 115 -30.45 -12.87 -35.51
C SER A 115 -31.65 -12.42 -36.30
N GLU A 116 -31.85 -11.13 -36.45
CA GLU A 116 -32.84 -10.54 -37.36
C GLU A 116 -32.21 -10.26 -38.72
#